data_4d1020b769e0683311fd992210039dad
#
_entry.id   4d1020b769e0683311fd992210039dad
#
_cell.length_a   1.000
_cell.length_b   1.000
_cell.length_c   1.000
_cell.angle_alpha   90.00
_cell.angle_beta   90.00
_cell.angle_gamma   90.00
#
_symmetry.space_group_name_H-M   'P 1'
#
loop_
_entity.id
_entity.type
_entity.pdbx_description
1 polymer ?
#
loop_
_entity_poly.entity_id
_entity_poly.type
_entity_poly.pdbx_seq_one_letter_code
_entity_poly.pdbx_strand_id
1 'polypeptide(L)'
;MNIRAVAFAAIVAAACSSPFGVDPVGDWGGTQAHLDLKLSGGAVQYSCGMGTIDSGWIENPDGSWLANGKHYFGGGPVPDTGFTPHTALYSGRFAGDHLDFTVFVPDVGDTLGPFHVVRNGPARPNLCL
;
A
#
# COMPACT_ATOMS: atom_id res chain seq x y z
N MET A 1 -23.20 49.79 30.76
CA MET A 1 -22.99 48.36 30.95
C MET A 1 -22.61 47.71 29.62
N ASN A 2 -21.39 47.33 29.47
CA ASN A 2 -20.88 46.89 28.18
C ASN A 2 -20.80 45.38 28.14
N ILE A 3 -21.67 44.83 27.40
CA ILE A 3 -21.60 43.39 27.08
C ILE A 3 -20.55 43.24 26.00
N ARG A 4 -19.43 42.68 26.38
CA ARG A 4 -18.41 42.33 25.42
C ARG A 4 -18.69 40.95 24.91
N ALA A 5 -19.23 40.87 23.74
CA ALA A 5 -19.28 39.63 23.04
C ALA A 5 -17.84 39.24 22.60
N VAL A 6 -17.29 38.28 23.25
CA VAL A 6 -16.01 37.72 22.84
C VAL A 6 -16.32 36.71 21.76
N ALA A 7 -16.08 37.09 20.53
CA ALA A 7 -16.14 36.14 19.43
C ALA A 7 -14.88 35.30 19.49
N PHE A 8 -15.05 34.05 19.90
CA PHE A 8 -14.02 33.07 19.76
C PHE A 8 -14.06 32.57 18.32
N ALA A 9 -13.15 33.05 17.51
CA ALA A 9 -12.88 32.41 16.25
C ALA A 9 -12.15 31.07 16.55
N ALA A 10 -12.85 29.99 16.53
CA ALA A 10 -12.22 28.69 16.54
C ALA A 10 -11.50 28.51 15.21
N ILE A 11 -10.21 28.75 15.20
CA ILE A 11 -9.39 28.39 14.05
C ILE A 11 -9.22 26.91 14.09
N VAL A 12 -10.03 26.22 13.33
CA VAL A 12 -9.76 24.83 13.04
C VAL A 12 -8.65 24.83 12.00
N ALA A 13 -7.43 24.66 12.47
CA ALA A 13 -6.34 24.36 11.55
C ALA A 13 -6.68 23.03 10.89
N ALA A 14 -7.08 23.08 9.64
CA ALA A 14 -7.17 21.89 8.84
C ALA A 14 -5.75 21.34 8.72
N ALA A 15 -5.44 20.34 9.52
CA ALA A 15 -4.19 19.62 9.37
C ALA A 15 -4.18 19.01 7.99
N CYS A 16 -3.12 19.27 7.19
CA CYS A 16 -2.90 18.64 5.89
C CYS A 16 -2.57 17.16 6.01
N SER A 17 -2.81 16.53 7.14
CA SER A 17 -2.69 15.11 7.36
C SER A 17 -3.97 14.43 6.91
N SER A 18 -3.82 13.21 6.37
CA SER A 18 -4.94 12.31 6.13
C SER A 18 -5.86 12.32 7.36
N PRO A 19 -7.20 12.46 7.21
CA PRO A 19 -8.12 12.41 8.33
C PRO A 19 -8.05 11.12 9.14
N PHE A 20 -7.31 10.13 8.66
CA PHE A 20 -7.12 8.83 9.29
C PHE A 20 -5.76 8.69 9.96
N GLY A 21 -4.95 9.74 9.97
CA GLY A 21 -3.67 9.77 10.64
C GLY A 21 -2.57 8.93 10.03
N VAL A 22 -2.81 8.32 8.87
CA VAL A 22 -1.81 7.52 8.16
C VAL A 22 -1.58 8.07 6.78
N ASP A 23 -0.33 8.44 6.49
CA ASP A 23 0.11 8.73 5.15
C ASP A 23 0.64 7.42 4.54
N PRO A 24 -0.01 6.88 3.51
CA PRO A 24 0.43 5.61 2.93
C PRO A 24 1.72 5.70 2.13
N VAL A 25 2.13 6.91 1.72
CA VAL A 25 3.38 7.12 0.99
C VAL A 25 4.57 6.78 1.88
N GLY A 26 5.47 5.98 1.37
CA GLY A 26 6.68 5.59 2.06
C GLY A 26 7.06 4.15 1.84
N ASP A 27 8.00 3.70 2.64
CA ASP A 27 8.59 2.39 2.59
C ASP A 27 7.98 1.49 3.66
N TRP A 28 7.52 0.30 3.25
CA TRP A 28 6.86 -0.67 4.12
C TRP A 28 7.54 -2.01 3.95
N GLY A 29 8.01 -2.58 5.02
CA GLY A 29 8.78 -3.82 4.95
C GLY A 29 8.33 -4.88 5.94
N GLY A 30 8.59 -6.12 5.58
CA GLY A 30 8.32 -7.29 6.39
C GLY A 30 9.10 -8.51 5.88
N THR A 31 8.89 -9.65 6.51
CA THR A 31 9.60 -10.88 6.17
C THR A 31 9.14 -11.49 4.84
N GLN A 32 7.92 -11.21 4.41
CA GLN A 32 7.31 -11.82 3.23
C GLN A 32 7.06 -10.84 2.10
N ALA A 33 7.07 -9.54 2.37
CA ALA A 33 6.79 -8.52 1.39
C ALA A 33 7.48 -7.21 1.71
N HIS A 34 7.67 -6.42 0.67
CA HIS A 34 8.15 -5.05 0.76
C HIS A 34 7.37 -4.18 -0.22
N LEU A 35 6.88 -3.03 0.26
CA LEU A 35 6.21 -2.03 -0.55
C LEU A 35 6.99 -0.73 -0.52
N ASP A 36 7.10 -0.10 -1.70
CA ASP A 36 7.52 1.29 -1.84
C ASP A 36 6.36 2.05 -2.49
N LEU A 37 5.62 2.82 -1.68
CA LEU A 37 4.44 3.57 -2.13
C LEU A 37 4.80 5.03 -2.36
N LYS A 38 4.43 5.53 -3.55
CA LYS A 38 4.57 6.92 -3.96
C LYS A 38 3.23 7.40 -4.52
N LEU A 39 3.01 8.71 -4.56
CA LEU A 39 1.80 9.28 -5.18
C LEU A 39 1.67 8.90 -6.65
N SER A 40 2.78 8.68 -7.32
CA SER A 40 2.81 8.27 -8.73
C SER A 40 2.62 6.77 -8.95
N GLY A 41 2.48 5.99 -7.90
CA GLY A 41 2.39 4.54 -7.94
C GLY A 41 3.36 3.88 -6.99
N GLY A 42 3.52 2.58 -7.07
CA GLY A 42 4.38 1.85 -6.15
C GLY A 42 5.00 0.61 -6.75
N ALA A 43 5.95 0.06 -6.01
CA ALA A 43 6.58 -1.22 -6.31
C ALA A 43 6.38 -2.17 -5.14
N VAL A 44 6.16 -3.42 -5.45
CA VAL A 44 5.92 -4.47 -4.45
C VAL A 44 6.83 -5.64 -4.74
N GLN A 45 7.45 -6.16 -3.70
CA GLN A 45 8.19 -7.42 -3.74
C GLN A 45 7.55 -8.39 -2.77
N TYR A 46 7.36 -9.62 -3.24
CA TYR A 46 6.89 -10.73 -2.42
C TYR A 46 7.91 -11.86 -2.44
N SER A 47 7.70 -12.85 -1.60
CA SER A 47 8.32 -14.14 -1.82
C SER A 47 7.84 -14.69 -3.17
N CYS A 48 8.76 -14.94 -4.08
CA CYS A 48 8.47 -15.53 -5.41
C CYS A 48 7.70 -14.63 -6.38
N GLY A 49 7.83 -13.31 -6.28
CA GLY A 49 7.16 -12.44 -7.23
C GLY A 49 7.42 -10.97 -6.97
N MET A 50 6.94 -10.18 -7.90
CA MET A 50 6.97 -8.72 -7.79
C MET A 50 5.71 -8.14 -8.41
N GLY A 51 5.43 -6.90 -8.07
CA GLY A 51 4.29 -6.18 -8.63
C GLY A 51 4.53 -4.70 -8.69
N THR A 52 3.65 -4.04 -9.41
CA THR A 52 3.58 -2.58 -9.47
C THR A 52 2.18 -2.13 -9.10
N ILE A 53 2.09 -0.97 -8.47
CA ILE A 53 0.84 -0.34 -8.08
C ILE A 53 0.69 0.91 -8.93
N ASP A 54 -0.48 1.05 -9.56
CA ASP A 54 -0.80 2.20 -10.39
C ASP A 54 -1.10 3.42 -9.50
N SER A 55 -0.92 4.61 -10.06
CA SER A 55 -1.36 5.84 -9.42
C SER A 55 -2.89 5.85 -9.26
N GLY A 56 -3.39 6.68 -8.34
CA GLY A 56 -4.82 6.80 -8.15
C GLY A 56 -5.44 5.74 -7.23
N TRP A 57 -4.64 5.12 -6.39
CA TRP A 57 -5.14 4.23 -5.37
C TRP A 57 -6.06 4.96 -4.38
N ILE A 58 -7.00 4.23 -3.80
CA ILE A 58 -8.06 4.76 -2.94
C ILE A 58 -7.80 4.35 -1.50
N GLU A 59 -7.82 5.34 -0.61
CA GLU A 59 -7.80 5.14 0.83
C GLU A 59 -9.13 5.60 1.41
N ASN A 60 -9.76 4.75 2.20
CA ASN A 60 -11.05 5.04 2.83
C ASN A 60 -10.86 5.50 4.28
N PRO A 61 -11.90 6.16 4.86
CA PRO A 61 -11.86 6.66 6.23
C PRO A 61 -11.53 5.62 7.31
N ASP A 62 -11.89 4.38 7.08
CA ASP A 62 -11.65 3.28 8.02
C ASP A 62 -10.24 2.68 7.93
N GLY A 63 -9.38 3.25 7.08
CA GLY A 63 -8.04 2.76 6.81
C GLY A 63 -7.97 1.71 5.72
N SER A 64 -9.10 1.29 5.17
CA SER A 64 -9.09 0.35 4.04
C SER A 64 -8.52 1.01 2.79
N TRP A 65 -7.86 0.22 1.97
CA TRP A 65 -7.08 0.69 0.84
C TRP A 65 -7.27 -0.23 -0.35
N LEU A 66 -7.42 0.35 -1.53
CA LEU A 66 -7.57 -0.35 -2.79
C LEU A 66 -6.66 0.26 -3.84
N ALA A 67 -6.00 -0.59 -4.60
CA ALA A 67 -5.19 -0.16 -5.73
C ALA A 67 -5.24 -1.18 -6.86
N ASN A 68 -5.19 -0.67 -8.08
CA ASN A 68 -4.96 -1.48 -9.27
C ASN A 68 -3.47 -1.53 -9.57
N GLY A 69 -3.04 -2.60 -10.20
CA GLY A 69 -1.65 -2.72 -10.61
C GLY A 69 -1.40 -3.98 -11.41
N LYS A 70 -0.16 -4.41 -11.38
CA LYS A 70 0.33 -5.57 -12.09
C LYS A 70 1.01 -6.52 -11.13
N HIS A 71 0.93 -7.79 -11.46
CA HIS A 71 1.67 -8.84 -10.76
C HIS A 71 2.50 -9.61 -11.77
N TYR A 72 3.74 -9.91 -11.39
CA TYR A 72 4.68 -10.72 -12.16
C TYR A 72 5.04 -11.93 -11.31
N PHE A 73 4.72 -13.11 -11.82
CA PHE A 73 5.13 -14.35 -11.15
C PHE A 73 6.64 -14.50 -11.30
N GLY A 74 7.32 -14.67 -10.17
CA GLY A 74 8.76 -14.91 -10.12
C GLY A 74 9.05 -16.38 -9.78
N GLY A 75 10.31 -16.71 -9.84
CA GLY A 75 10.80 -18.07 -9.56
C GLY A 75 11.13 -18.82 -10.84
N GLY A 76 12.22 -19.58 -10.81
CA GLY A 76 12.71 -20.29 -11.96
C GLY A 76 13.48 -19.40 -12.97
N PRO A 77 13.92 -19.99 -14.07
CA PRO A 77 14.64 -19.23 -15.10
C PRO A 77 13.74 -18.18 -15.75
N VAL A 78 14.30 -17.00 -16.04
CA VAL A 78 13.58 -15.94 -16.74
C VAL A 78 13.36 -16.40 -18.19
N PRO A 79 12.10 -16.38 -18.69
CA PRO A 79 11.84 -16.67 -20.09
C PRO A 79 12.53 -15.65 -21.02
N ASP A 80 12.85 -16.06 -22.23
CA ASP A 80 13.48 -15.15 -23.23
C ASP A 80 12.61 -13.92 -23.52
N THR A 81 11.30 -14.03 -23.33
CA THR A 81 10.34 -12.93 -23.51
C THR A 81 10.14 -12.08 -22.26
N GLY A 82 10.83 -12.40 -21.15
CA GLY A 82 10.62 -11.74 -19.86
C GLY A 82 9.38 -12.28 -19.14
N PHE A 83 9.04 -11.66 -18.02
CA PHE A 83 7.86 -12.01 -17.26
C PHE A 83 6.62 -11.36 -17.85
N THR A 84 5.54 -12.13 -17.97
CA THR A 84 4.24 -11.61 -18.43
C THR A 84 3.54 -10.89 -17.26
N PRO A 85 3.16 -9.62 -17.42
CA PRO A 85 2.39 -8.94 -16.40
C PRO A 85 0.95 -9.44 -16.35
N HIS A 86 0.42 -9.64 -15.15
CA HIS A 86 -0.97 -9.95 -14.91
C HIS A 86 -1.63 -8.78 -14.19
N THR A 87 -2.86 -8.44 -14.56
CA THR A 87 -3.64 -7.45 -13.81
C THR A 87 -3.80 -7.92 -12.38
N ALA A 88 -3.60 -7.01 -11.43
CA ALA A 88 -3.71 -7.31 -10.01
C ALA A 88 -4.53 -6.26 -9.28
N LEU A 89 -5.26 -6.73 -8.27
CA LEU A 89 -6.00 -5.88 -7.33
C LEU A 89 -5.34 -6.00 -5.97
N TYR A 90 -4.85 -4.88 -5.47
CA TYR A 90 -4.26 -4.77 -4.15
C TYR A 90 -5.33 -4.25 -3.19
N SER A 91 -5.52 -4.92 -2.09
CA SER A 91 -6.45 -4.47 -1.05
C SER A 91 -5.85 -4.70 0.32
N GLY A 92 -6.13 -3.80 1.24
CA GLY A 92 -5.60 -3.93 2.57
C GLY A 92 -6.13 -2.89 3.53
N ARG A 93 -5.47 -2.80 4.68
CA ARG A 93 -5.83 -1.88 5.74
C ARG A 93 -4.59 -1.33 6.41
N PHE A 94 -4.55 0.01 6.53
CA PHE A 94 -3.56 0.70 7.33
C PHE A 94 -4.05 0.85 8.77
N ALA A 95 -3.17 0.59 9.70
CA ALA A 95 -3.41 0.80 11.13
C ALA A 95 -2.11 1.31 11.77
N GLY A 96 -1.98 2.64 11.91
CA GLY A 96 -0.74 3.25 12.37
C GLY A 96 0.42 2.95 11.41
N ASP A 97 1.49 2.38 11.95
CA ASP A 97 2.67 1.98 11.18
C ASP A 97 2.58 0.55 10.62
N HIS A 98 1.40 -0.02 10.62
CA HIS A 98 1.14 -1.36 10.12
C HIS A 98 0.27 -1.32 8.87
N LEU A 99 0.56 -2.19 7.92
CA LEU A 99 -0.26 -2.42 6.74
C LEU A 99 -0.40 -3.92 6.53
N ASP A 100 -1.64 -4.38 6.47
CA ASP A 100 -1.98 -5.71 6.00
C ASP A 100 -2.55 -5.60 4.60
N PHE A 101 -2.12 -6.44 3.67
CA PHE A 101 -2.65 -6.41 2.31
C PHE A 101 -2.67 -7.78 1.65
N THR A 102 -3.55 -7.90 0.68
CA THR A 102 -3.66 -9.06 -0.20
C THR A 102 -3.59 -8.63 -1.65
N VAL A 103 -3.19 -9.55 -2.51
CA VAL A 103 -3.11 -9.33 -3.95
C VAL A 103 -3.98 -10.37 -4.63
N PHE A 104 -4.99 -9.91 -5.35
CA PHE A 104 -5.83 -10.77 -6.17
C PHE A 104 -5.43 -10.66 -7.64
N VAL A 105 -5.17 -11.81 -8.27
CA VAL A 105 -4.78 -11.90 -9.67
C VAL A 105 -5.89 -12.62 -10.44
N PRO A 106 -6.82 -11.89 -11.05
CA PRO A 106 -8.03 -12.48 -11.67
C PRO A 106 -7.74 -13.48 -12.78
N ASP A 107 -6.69 -13.23 -13.58
CA ASP A 107 -6.36 -14.07 -14.74
C ASP A 107 -6.12 -15.54 -14.37
N VAL A 108 -5.60 -15.77 -13.19
CA VAL A 108 -5.26 -17.09 -12.68
C VAL A 108 -6.13 -17.49 -11.49
N GLY A 109 -6.99 -16.59 -11.02
CA GLY A 109 -7.86 -16.84 -9.87
C GLY A 109 -7.14 -16.99 -8.54
N ASP A 110 -5.92 -16.47 -8.43
CA ASP A 110 -5.11 -16.59 -7.21
C ASP A 110 -5.23 -15.35 -6.34
N THR A 111 -5.23 -15.60 -5.03
CA THR A 111 -5.08 -14.56 -4.01
C THR A 111 -3.79 -14.82 -3.24
N LEU A 112 -2.92 -13.82 -3.20
CA LEU A 112 -1.65 -13.87 -2.50
C LEU A 112 -1.76 -13.11 -1.17
N GLY A 113 -1.15 -13.64 -0.14
CA GLY A 113 -1.19 -13.04 1.20
C GLY A 113 -2.22 -13.72 2.10
N PRO A 114 -2.63 -13.08 3.21
CA PRO A 114 -2.31 -11.71 3.57
C PRO A 114 -0.83 -11.50 3.92
N PHE A 115 -0.32 -10.34 3.53
CA PHE A 115 1.02 -9.89 3.88
C PHE A 115 0.93 -8.84 4.97
N HIS A 116 1.86 -8.89 5.91
CA HIS A 116 1.97 -7.91 6.97
C HIS A 116 3.29 -7.18 6.86
N VAL A 117 3.23 -5.85 6.75
CA VAL A 117 4.40 -5.00 6.68
C VAL A 117 4.28 -3.84 7.67
N VAL A 118 5.41 -3.30 8.05
CA VAL A 118 5.49 -2.14 8.94
C VAL A 118 6.27 -1.03 8.25
N ARG A 119 5.96 0.21 8.62
CA ARG A 119 6.64 1.38 8.07
C ARG A 119 8.14 1.30 8.39
N ASN A 120 8.95 1.47 7.35
CA ASN A 120 10.41 1.36 7.43
C ASN A 120 10.91 0.02 8.00
N GLY A 121 10.09 -1.03 7.90
CA GLY A 121 10.49 -2.36 8.28
C GLY A 121 11.58 -2.92 7.37
N PRO A 122 12.24 -4.00 7.79
CA PRO A 122 13.31 -4.60 6.99
C PRO A 122 12.78 -5.14 5.67
N ALA A 123 13.43 -4.76 4.57
CA ALA A 123 13.11 -5.24 3.23
C ALA A 123 13.84 -6.56 2.98
N ARG A 124 13.30 -7.65 3.52
CA ARG A 124 13.88 -8.99 3.38
C ARG A 124 12.81 -10.01 3.02
N PRO A 125 12.16 -9.88 1.85
CA PRO A 125 11.29 -10.96 1.39
C PRO A 125 12.13 -12.21 1.17
N ASN A 126 11.59 -13.35 1.60
CA ASN A 126 12.25 -14.62 1.37
C ASN A 126 12.38 -14.86 -0.13
N LEU A 127 13.58 -15.17 -0.57
CA LEU A 127 13.80 -15.51 -1.96
C LEU A 127 13.18 -16.87 -2.27
N CYS A 128 12.55 -16.92 -3.43
CA CYS A 128 12.05 -18.18 -3.97
C CYS A 128 13.22 -18.92 -4.63
N LEU A 129 13.60 -20.01 -4.03
CA LEU A 129 14.66 -20.86 -4.57
C LEU A 129 14.07 -21.94 -5.47
#